data_eeb0f3de47746040522416094d6f9b66
#
_entry.id   eeb0f3de47746040522416094d6f9b66
#
_cell.length_a   1.000
_cell.length_b   1.000
_cell.length_c   1.000
_cell.angle_alpha   90.00
_cell.angle_beta   90.00
_cell.angle_gamma   90.00
#
_symmetry.space_group_name_H-M   'P 1'
#
loop_
_entity.id
_entity.type
_entity.pdbx_description
1 polymer ?
#
loop_
_entity_poly.entity_id
_entity_poly.type
_entity_poly.pdbx_seq_one_letter_code
_entity_poly.pdbx_strand_id
1 'polypeptide(L)'
;RDRLRSRGLGDVYKRQVVFTSIFFNRTRAGLSYKSVGEHPQAAATLGINVIGVKYLACMICGALAGLGGAYLTTCYSSTYTDGIVAGRGFIALAAVIFGRWSAGGILLACLFFGFCDALQIRLQVSGIAIPYQFFQMIPYVATVVVLSVIGTKQAGPKANGQPYRREQR
;
A
#
# COMPACT_ATOMS: atom_id res chain seq x y z
N ARG A 1 -25.43 1.23 18.22
CA ARG A 1 -24.17 2.03 18.35
C ARG A 1 -23.09 1.53 17.38
N ASP A 2 -22.97 0.22 17.12
CA ASP A 2 -21.92 -0.35 16.24
C ASP A 2 -22.09 -0.02 14.76
N ARG A 3 -23.31 0.10 14.26
CA ARG A 3 -23.60 0.48 12.86
C ARG A 3 -23.22 1.91 12.51
N LEU A 4 -23.27 2.84 13.47
CA LEU A 4 -22.85 4.22 13.27
C LEU A 4 -21.32 4.35 13.27
N ARG A 5 -20.64 3.54 14.10
CA ARG A 5 -19.19 3.47 14.16
C ARG A 5 -18.57 2.90 12.87
N SER A 6 -19.19 1.85 12.31
CA SER A 6 -18.72 1.24 11.06
C SER A 6 -18.93 2.16 9.85
N ARG A 7 -20.02 2.96 9.81
CA ARG A 7 -20.25 3.97 8.75
C ARG A 7 -19.20 5.08 8.81
N GLY A 8 -18.88 5.60 10.01
CA GLY A 8 -17.87 6.64 10.19
C GLY A 8 -16.47 6.20 9.74
N LEU A 9 -16.07 4.98 10.02
CA LEU A 9 -14.80 4.42 9.57
C LEU A 9 -14.74 4.31 8.04
N GLY A 10 -15.79 3.81 7.39
CA GLY A 10 -15.85 3.72 5.93
C GLY A 10 -15.72 5.08 5.25
N ASP A 11 -16.30 6.13 5.83
CA ASP A 11 -16.23 7.49 5.29
C ASP A 11 -14.85 8.12 5.48
N VAL A 12 -14.11 7.76 6.55
CA VAL A 12 -12.71 8.18 6.76
C VAL A 12 -11.82 7.61 5.66
N TYR A 13 -11.91 6.31 5.37
CA TYR A 13 -11.10 5.69 4.31
C TYR A 13 -11.41 6.26 2.93
N LYS A 14 -12.68 6.48 2.60
CA LYS A 14 -13.06 7.12 1.34
C LYS A 14 -12.46 8.51 1.20
N ARG A 15 -12.56 9.35 2.25
CA ARG A 15 -11.97 10.69 2.26
C ARG A 15 -10.44 10.64 2.14
N GLN A 16 -9.78 9.68 2.78
CA GLN A 16 -8.34 9.51 2.68
C GLN A 16 -7.91 9.17 1.24
N VAL A 17 -8.61 8.27 0.56
CA VAL A 17 -8.32 7.91 -0.85
C VAL A 17 -8.54 9.12 -1.77
N VAL A 18 -9.64 9.83 -1.59
CA VAL A 18 -9.94 11.04 -2.38
C VAL A 18 -8.88 12.11 -2.12
N PHE A 19 -8.54 12.37 -0.86
CA PHE A 19 -7.50 13.32 -0.48
C PHE A 19 -6.14 12.97 -1.12
N THR A 20 -5.72 11.71 -1.00
CA THR A 20 -4.47 11.22 -1.59
C THR A 20 -4.48 11.36 -3.11
N SER A 21 -5.59 11.02 -3.77
CA SER A 21 -5.74 11.16 -5.21
C SER A 21 -5.64 12.61 -5.66
N ILE A 22 -6.32 13.53 -4.96
CA ILE A 22 -6.27 14.97 -5.25
C ILE A 22 -4.86 15.50 -4.98
N PHE A 23 -4.26 15.14 -3.85
CA PHE A 23 -2.91 15.57 -3.49
C PHE A 23 -1.90 15.22 -4.59
N PHE A 24 -1.84 13.97 -5.03
CA PHE A 24 -0.88 13.53 -6.03
C PHE A 24 -1.18 14.01 -7.46
N ASN A 25 -2.45 14.28 -7.80
CA ASN A 25 -2.82 14.64 -9.17
C ASN A 25 -3.08 16.14 -9.38
N ARG A 26 -3.35 16.88 -8.31
CA ARG A 26 -3.79 18.29 -8.42
C ARG A 26 -2.89 19.27 -7.68
N THR A 27 -2.02 18.85 -6.76
CA THR A 27 -1.15 19.77 -6.03
C THR A 27 0.24 19.86 -6.65
N ARG A 28 0.88 21.02 -6.55
CA ARG A 28 2.26 21.22 -7.01
C ARG A 28 3.24 20.29 -6.31
N ALA A 29 3.06 20.07 -5.00
CA ALA A 29 3.88 19.14 -4.21
C ALA A 29 3.74 17.70 -4.73
N GLY A 30 2.52 17.21 -4.96
CA GLY A 30 2.27 15.88 -5.49
C GLY A 30 2.84 15.67 -6.89
N LEU A 31 2.73 16.68 -7.77
CA LEU A 31 3.33 16.64 -9.09
C LEU A 31 4.86 16.63 -9.02
N SER A 32 5.48 17.41 -8.13
CA SER A 32 6.92 17.37 -7.88
C SER A 32 7.36 16.00 -7.38
N TYR A 33 6.59 15.36 -6.50
CA TYR A 33 6.84 14.00 -6.06
C TYR A 33 6.84 12.99 -7.21
N LYS A 34 5.84 13.05 -8.08
CA LYS A 34 5.74 12.18 -9.26
C LYS A 34 6.89 12.41 -10.22
N SER A 35 7.25 13.66 -10.52
CA SER A 35 8.33 13.99 -11.42
C SER A 35 9.69 13.46 -10.93
N VAL A 36 9.96 13.53 -9.62
CA VAL A 36 11.16 12.96 -9.00
C VAL A 36 11.17 11.43 -9.10
N GLY A 37 10.00 10.77 -9.05
CA GLY A 37 9.88 9.32 -9.22
C GLY A 37 10.05 8.84 -10.66
N GLU A 38 9.64 9.65 -11.65
CA GLU A 38 9.73 9.29 -13.07
C GLU A 38 11.08 9.66 -13.68
N HIS A 39 11.51 10.92 -13.53
CA HIS A 39 12.74 11.46 -14.10
C HIS A 39 13.42 12.44 -13.13
N PRO A 40 14.24 11.94 -12.16
CA PRO A 40 14.85 12.80 -11.14
C PRO A 40 15.81 13.84 -11.74
N GLN A 41 16.48 13.52 -12.86
CA GLN A 41 17.37 14.46 -13.54
C GLN A 41 16.59 15.64 -14.15
N ALA A 42 15.48 15.36 -14.85
CA ALA A 42 14.61 16.39 -15.38
C ALA A 42 13.96 17.24 -14.29
N ALA A 43 13.60 16.64 -13.15
CA ALA A 43 13.10 17.39 -12.00
C ALA A 43 14.16 18.35 -11.42
N ALA A 44 15.43 17.92 -11.39
CA ALA A 44 16.54 18.76 -10.95
C ALA A 44 16.80 19.97 -11.84
N THR A 45 16.64 19.84 -13.18
CA THR A 45 16.78 20.98 -14.11
C THR A 45 15.69 22.04 -13.94
N LEU A 46 14.52 21.62 -13.43
CA LEU A 46 13.43 22.54 -13.07
C LEU A 46 13.60 23.18 -11.67
N GLY A 47 14.74 22.99 -11.03
CA GLY A 47 15.05 23.56 -9.72
C GLY A 47 14.44 22.79 -8.53
N ILE A 48 13.89 21.59 -8.73
CA ILE A 48 13.34 20.78 -7.66
C ILE A 48 14.49 20.13 -6.88
N ASN A 49 14.50 20.28 -5.57
CA ASN A 49 15.47 19.61 -4.71
C ASN A 49 15.15 18.12 -4.57
N VAL A 50 15.68 17.31 -5.50
CA VAL A 50 15.44 15.85 -5.59
C VAL A 50 15.82 15.13 -4.30
N ILE A 51 16.94 15.49 -3.69
CA ILE A 51 17.41 14.86 -2.46
C ILE A 51 16.44 15.15 -1.30
N GLY A 52 16.05 16.40 -1.12
CA GLY A 52 15.09 16.80 -0.09
C GLY A 52 13.74 16.10 -0.23
N VAL A 53 13.23 15.98 -1.47
CA VAL A 53 11.97 15.26 -1.74
C VAL A 53 12.10 13.77 -1.40
N LYS A 54 13.21 13.12 -1.75
CA LYS A 54 13.44 11.70 -1.39
C LYS A 54 13.53 11.50 0.13
N TYR A 55 14.25 12.35 0.86
CA TYR A 55 14.31 12.27 2.32
C TYR A 55 12.94 12.47 2.96
N LEU A 56 12.18 13.47 2.52
CA LEU A 56 10.83 13.71 3.01
C LEU A 56 9.91 12.51 2.75
N ALA A 57 10.03 11.87 1.56
CA ALA A 57 9.30 10.65 1.24
C ALA A 57 9.59 9.52 2.21
N CYS A 58 10.87 9.27 2.50
CA CYS A 58 11.29 8.24 3.44
C CYS A 58 10.80 8.52 4.86
N MET A 59 10.86 9.78 5.32
CA MET A 59 10.36 10.16 6.63
C MET A 59 8.86 9.93 6.77
N ILE A 60 8.07 10.34 5.77
CA ILE A 60 6.62 10.11 5.76
C ILE A 60 6.30 8.61 5.72
N CYS A 61 7.02 7.85 4.89
CA CYS A 61 6.86 6.40 4.80
C CYS A 61 7.15 5.72 6.15
N GLY A 62 8.26 6.08 6.80
CA GLY A 62 8.62 5.55 8.13
C GLY A 62 7.59 5.91 9.21
N ALA A 63 7.10 7.14 9.22
CA ALA A 63 6.06 7.58 10.15
C ALA A 63 4.75 6.80 9.96
N LEU A 64 4.30 6.62 8.72
CA LEU A 64 3.09 5.84 8.42
C LEU A 64 3.26 4.35 8.74
N ALA A 65 4.44 3.78 8.48
CA ALA A 65 4.75 2.41 8.86
C ALA A 65 4.75 2.23 10.39
N GLY A 66 5.31 3.18 11.14
CA GLY A 66 5.28 3.19 12.60
C GLY A 66 3.85 3.26 13.16
N LEU A 67 2.99 4.10 12.59
CA LEU A 67 1.57 4.16 12.94
C LEU A 67 0.85 2.84 12.63
N GLY A 68 1.17 2.20 11.50
CA GLY A 68 0.65 0.87 11.16
C GLY A 68 1.06 -0.20 12.18
N GLY A 69 2.31 -0.19 12.63
CA GLY A 69 2.80 -1.07 13.69
C GLY A 69 2.11 -0.83 15.04
N ALA A 70 1.95 0.44 15.43
CA ALA A 70 1.22 0.82 16.63
C ALA A 70 -0.25 0.35 16.60
N TYR A 71 -0.92 0.45 15.45
CA TYR A 71 -2.27 -0.08 15.27
C TYR A 71 -2.35 -1.60 15.48
N LEU A 72 -1.37 -2.35 14.96
CA LEU A 72 -1.33 -3.81 15.13
C LEU A 72 -1.21 -4.21 16.60
N THR A 73 -0.37 -3.52 17.37
CA THR A 73 -0.12 -3.84 18.78
C THR A 73 -1.22 -3.34 19.71
N THR A 74 -1.93 -2.26 19.38
CA THR A 74 -2.94 -1.65 20.28
C THR A 74 -4.37 -2.09 19.95
N CYS A 75 -4.69 -2.24 18.68
CA CYS A 75 -6.07 -2.47 18.24
C CYS A 75 -6.33 -3.90 17.75
N TYR A 76 -5.33 -4.56 17.18
CA TYR A 76 -5.50 -5.89 16.62
C TYR A 76 -5.20 -7.02 17.61
N SER A 77 -4.10 -6.94 18.35
CA SER A 77 -3.64 -8.04 19.21
C SER A 77 -3.62 -7.71 20.71
N SER A 78 -3.77 -6.45 21.10
CA SER A 78 -3.64 -5.95 22.50
C SER A 78 -2.37 -6.37 23.25
N THR A 79 -1.51 -7.18 22.65
CA THR A 79 -0.21 -7.62 23.18
C THR A 79 0.80 -7.71 22.06
N TYR A 80 2.07 -7.44 22.36
CA TYR A 80 3.17 -7.65 21.42
C TYR A 80 3.60 -9.12 21.45
N THR A 81 3.57 -9.78 20.31
CA THR A 81 4.10 -11.13 20.11
C THR A 81 5.08 -11.12 18.94
N ASP A 82 6.15 -11.92 19.03
CA ASP A 82 7.08 -12.07 17.93
C ASP A 82 6.34 -12.59 16.68
N GLY A 83 6.58 -11.92 15.55
CA GLY A 83 5.91 -12.28 14.29
C GLY A 83 4.51 -11.71 14.08
N ILE A 84 4.01 -10.78 14.94
CA ILE A 84 2.67 -10.17 14.81
C ILE A 84 2.41 -9.56 13.43
N VAL A 85 3.48 -9.14 12.73
CA VAL A 85 3.38 -8.56 11.37
C VAL A 85 2.99 -9.61 10.33
N ALA A 86 3.41 -10.88 10.52
CA ALA A 86 3.02 -12.06 9.72
C ALA A 86 2.97 -11.79 8.19
N GLY A 87 3.97 -11.07 7.65
CA GLY A 87 4.04 -10.78 6.21
C GLY A 87 3.06 -9.69 5.71
N ARG A 88 2.31 -9.02 6.57
CA ARG A 88 1.33 -7.97 6.16
C ARG A 88 1.96 -6.83 5.38
N GLY A 89 3.25 -6.52 5.63
CA GLY A 89 4.00 -5.54 4.84
C GLY A 89 4.17 -5.95 3.39
N PHE A 90 4.40 -7.24 3.12
CA PHE A 90 4.46 -7.76 1.74
C PHE A 90 3.11 -7.70 1.04
N ILE A 91 2.01 -7.99 1.75
CA ILE A 91 0.65 -7.84 1.19
C ILE A 91 0.37 -6.37 0.84
N ALA A 92 0.78 -5.43 1.69
CA ALA A 92 0.64 -4.00 1.41
C ALA A 92 1.47 -3.58 0.17
N LEU A 93 2.71 -4.07 0.04
CA LEU A 93 3.54 -3.83 -1.14
C LEU A 93 2.90 -4.44 -2.40
N ALA A 94 2.40 -5.67 -2.32
CA ALA A 94 1.67 -6.31 -3.40
C ALA A 94 0.44 -5.48 -3.82
N ALA A 95 -0.34 -4.96 -2.87
CA ALA A 95 -1.49 -4.10 -3.15
C ALA A 95 -1.10 -2.82 -3.92
N VAL A 96 0.06 -2.23 -3.63
CA VAL A 96 0.57 -1.06 -4.38
C VAL A 96 0.93 -1.45 -5.82
N ILE A 97 1.60 -2.58 -6.01
CA ILE A 97 1.99 -3.09 -7.34
C ILE A 97 0.74 -3.41 -8.16
N PHE A 98 -0.24 -4.14 -7.59
CA PHE A 98 -1.52 -4.44 -8.24
C PHE A 98 -2.33 -3.19 -8.56
N GLY A 99 -2.31 -2.23 -7.66
CA GLY A 99 -2.96 -0.94 -7.85
C GLY A 99 -2.29 -0.06 -8.91
N ARG A 100 -1.20 -0.54 -9.54
CA ARG A 100 -0.45 0.17 -10.58
C ARG A 100 -0.08 1.57 -10.13
N TRP A 101 0.32 1.72 -8.87
CA TRP A 101 0.74 3.00 -8.27
C TRP A 101 -0.33 4.10 -8.36
N SER A 102 -1.60 3.72 -8.56
CA SER A 102 -2.74 4.65 -8.61
C SER A 102 -3.61 4.51 -7.36
N ALA A 103 -4.10 5.62 -6.81
CA ALA A 103 -4.91 5.60 -5.58
C ALA A 103 -6.18 4.74 -5.73
N GLY A 104 -6.86 4.82 -6.88
CA GLY A 104 -8.05 4.00 -7.16
C GLY A 104 -7.73 2.51 -7.32
N GLY A 105 -6.63 2.19 -8.02
CA GLY A 105 -6.17 0.81 -8.17
C GLY A 105 -5.76 0.18 -6.84
N ILE A 106 -5.05 0.93 -5.99
CA ILE A 106 -4.67 0.48 -4.64
C ILE A 106 -5.91 0.22 -3.79
N LEU A 107 -6.95 1.07 -3.88
CA LEU A 107 -8.21 0.85 -3.19
C LEU A 107 -8.85 -0.49 -3.61
N LEU A 108 -8.94 -0.75 -4.91
CA LEU A 108 -9.49 -2.01 -5.44
C LEU A 108 -8.67 -3.22 -4.98
N ALA A 109 -7.34 -3.12 -5.02
CA ALA A 109 -6.45 -4.17 -4.53
C ALA A 109 -6.65 -4.44 -3.03
N CYS A 110 -6.74 -3.39 -2.21
CA CYS A 110 -7.02 -3.53 -0.77
C CYS A 110 -8.39 -4.15 -0.49
N LEU A 111 -9.42 -3.80 -1.26
CA LEU A 111 -10.74 -4.42 -1.14
C LEU A 111 -10.70 -5.91 -1.52
N PHE A 112 -9.98 -6.25 -2.57
CA PHE A 112 -9.80 -7.64 -3.00
C PHE A 112 -9.07 -8.47 -1.94
N PHE A 113 -7.95 -8.00 -1.40
CA PHE A 113 -7.22 -8.70 -0.34
C PHE A 113 -8.05 -8.79 0.95
N GLY A 114 -8.75 -7.72 1.33
CA GLY A 114 -9.64 -7.72 2.49
C GLY A 114 -10.80 -8.70 2.34
N PHE A 115 -11.33 -8.86 1.12
CA PHE A 115 -12.33 -9.88 0.82
C PHE A 115 -11.77 -11.30 0.97
N CYS A 116 -10.56 -11.57 0.45
CA CYS A 116 -9.89 -12.87 0.59
C CYS A 116 -9.64 -13.21 2.07
N ASP A 117 -9.19 -12.22 2.87
CA ASP A 117 -8.96 -12.37 4.31
C ASP A 117 -10.28 -12.68 5.05
N ALA A 118 -11.34 -11.94 4.76
CA ALA A 118 -12.66 -12.18 5.34
C ALA A 118 -13.23 -13.56 4.96
N LEU A 119 -13.03 -13.98 3.72
CA LEU A 119 -13.44 -15.30 3.23
C LEU A 119 -12.70 -16.41 3.96
N GLN A 120 -11.38 -16.27 4.13
CA GLN A 120 -10.54 -17.20 4.89
C GLN A 120 -11.06 -17.39 6.31
N ILE A 121 -11.33 -16.30 7.04
CA ILE A 121 -11.84 -16.35 8.41
C ILE A 121 -13.22 -17.02 8.46
N ARG A 122 -14.11 -16.70 7.52
CA ARG A 122 -15.44 -17.31 7.45
C ARG A 122 -15.40 -18.81 7.20
N LEU A 123 -14.54 -19.26 6.29
CA LEU A 123 -14.37 -20.68 6.00
C LEU A 123 -13.78 -21.46 7.17
N GLN A 124 -12.86 -20.86 7.93
CA GLN A 124 -12.32 -21.47 9.15
C GLN A 124 -13.39 -21.71 10.22
N VAL A 125 -14.32 -20.77 10.39
CA VAL A 125 -15.42 -20.88 11.37
C VAL A 125 -16.51 -21.85 10.92
N SER A 126 -16.64 -22.15 9.62
CA SER A 126 -17.67 -23.01 9.08
C SER A 126 -17.51 -24.50 9.39
N GLY A 127 -16.50 -24.92 10.17
CA GLY A 127 -16.32 -26.29 10.65
C GLY A 127 -15.97 -27.32 9.58
N ILE A 128 -15.48 -26.86 8.42
CA ILE A 128 -15.05 -27.75 7.33
C ILE A 128 -13.78 -28.47 7.80
N ALA A 129 -13.75 -29.81 7.69
CA ALA A 129 -12.65 -30.68 8.13
C ALA A 129 -11.39 -30.57 7.25
N ILE A 130 -11.01 -29.36 6.83
CA ILE A 130 -9.79 -29.08 6.07
C ILE A 130 -8.81 -28.38 7.02
N PRO A 131 -7.52 -28.75 7.02
CA PRO A 131 -6.50 -28.07 7.83
C PRO A 131 -6.47 -26.58 7.54
N TYR A 132 -6.37 -25.77 8.59
CA TYR A 132 -6.45 -24.29 8.51
C TYR A 132 -5.37 -23.68 7.58
N GLN A 133 -4.27 -24.39 7.37
CA GLN A 133 -3.18 -23.96 6.49
C GLN A 133 -3.64 -23.77 5.04
N PHE A 134 -4.59 -24.57 4.54
CA PHE A 134 -5.13 -24.42 3.20
C PHE A 134 -5.92 -23.11 3.04
N PHE A 135 -6.64 -22.69 4.08
CA PHE A 135 -7.36 -21.42 4.05
C PHE A 135 -6.41 -20.23 4.07
N GLN A 136 -5.27 -20.35 4.77
CA GLN A 136 -4.23 -19.30 4.76
C GLN A 136 -3.56 -19.14 3.39
N MET A 137 -3.58 -20.15 2.53
CA MET A 137 -3.03 -20.05 1.17
C MET A 137 -3.90 -19.23 0.22
N ILE A 138 -5.19 -19.03 0.52
CA ILE A 138 -6.13 -18.33 -0.37
C ILE A 138 -5.63 -16.94 -0.82
N PRO A 139 -5.23 -16.01 0.05
CA PRO A 139 -4.74 -14.72 -0.38
C PRO A 139 -3.43 -14.80 -1.19
N TYR A 140 -2.58 -15.77 -0.91
CA TYR A 140 -1.32 -15.95 -1.65
C TYR A 140 -1.56 -16.50 -3.06
N VAL A 141 -2.42 -17.51 -3.20
CA VAL A 141 -2.82 -18.05 -4.50
C VAL A 141 -3.51 -16.99 -5.33
N ALA A 142 -4.45 -16.25 -4.72
CA ALA A 142 -5.12 -15.12 -5.36
C ALA A 142 -4.11 -14.06 -5.84
N THR A 143 -3.08 -13.78 -5.05
CA THR A 143 -1.98 -12.88 -5.41
C THR A 143 -1.25 -13.35 -6.66
N VAL A 144 -0.85 -14.62 -6.73
CA VAL A 144 -0.13 -15.18 -7.87
C VAL A 144 -0.99 -15.15 -9.14
N VAL A 145 -2.27 -15.52 -9.03
CA VAL A 145 -3.20 -15.49 -10.16
C VAL A 145 -3.37 -14.06 -10.70
N VAL A 146 -3.62 -13.10 -9.81
CA VAL A 146 -3.79 -11.70 -10.20
C VAL A 146 -2.49 -11.13 -10.79
N LEU A 147 -1.32 -11.48 -10.22
CA LEU A 147 -0.03 -11.05 -10.75
C LEU A 147 0.24 -11.60 -12.15
N SER A 148 -0.10 -12.85 -12.42
CA SER A 148 0.08 -13.46 -13.74
C SER A 148 -0.79 -12.79 -14.81
N VAL A 149 -1.97 -12.30 -14.44
CA VAL A 149 -2.90 -11.62 -15.36
C VAL A 149 -2.53 -10.16 -15.57
N ILE A 150 -2.15 -9.45 -14.50
CA ILE A 150 -1.91 -7.99 -14.53
C ILE A 150 -0.43 -7.65 -14.80
N GLY A 151 0.50 -8.56 -14.48
CA GLY A 151 1.94 -8.33 -14.42
C GLY A 151 2.64 -8.02 -15.75
N THR A 152 1.92 -7.98 -16.86
CA THR A 152 2.52 -7.79 -18.20
C THR A 152 2.87 -6.33 -18.54
N LYS A 153 2.44 -5.34 -17.77
CA LYS A 153 2.77 -3.93 -18.01
C LYS A 153 3.37 -3.28 -16.77
N GLN A 154 4.67 -3.01 -16.81
CA GLN A 154 5.35 -2.23 -15.76
C GLN A 154 4.71 -0.84 -15.64
N ALA A 155 4.02 -0.60 -14.52
CA ALA A 155 3.38 0.68 -14.22
C ALA A 155 4.09 1.43 -13.06
N GLY A 156 5.25 0.93 -12.62
CA GLY A 156 6.03 1.55 -11.55
C GLY A 156 6.81 2.78 -12.01
N PRO A 157 7.23 3.66 -11.08
CA PRO A 157 8.08 4.80 -11.37
C PRO A 157 9.39 4.34 -12.01
N LYS A 158 9.80 4.97 -13.11
CA LYS A 158 10.99 4.57 -13.91
C LYS A 158 12.31 4.66 -13.13
N ALA A 159 12.40 5.62 -12.19
CA ALA A 159 13.58 5.81 -11.37
C ALA A 159 13.58 4.97 -10.08
N ASN A 160 12.67 3.99 -9.95
CA ASN A 160 12.61 3.13 -8.78
C ASN A 160 13.88 2.26 -8.67
N GLY A 161 14.53 2.27 -7.51
CA GLY A 161 15.77 1.53 -7.27
C GLY A 161 17.04 2.15 -7.87
N GLN A 162 16.95 3.29 -8.60
CA GLN A 162 18.13 3.94 -9.17
C GLN A 162 18.69 4.99 -8.21
N PRO A 163 20.01 4.95 -7.92
CA PRO A 163 20.66 5.99 -7.12
C PRO A 163 20.72 7.31 -7.92
N TYR A 164 20.30 8.41 -7.29
CA TYR A 164 20.45 9.74 -7.88
C TYR A 164 21.87 10.26 -7.66
N ARG A 165 22.61 10.49 -8.75
CA ARG A 165 23.92 11.15 -8.73
C ARG A 165 23.80 12.54 -9.36
N ARG A 166 24.21 13.57 -8.62
CA ARG A 166 24.14 14.96 -9.07
C ARG A 166 25.13 15.31 -10.19
N GLU A 167 26.14 14.47 -10.40
CA GLU A 167 27.27 14.71 -11.29
C GLU A 167 27.08 14.21 -12.73
N GLN A 168 25.94 13.60 -13.04
CA GLN A 168 25.65 13.19 -14.42
C GLN A 168 24.96 14.35 -15.16
N ARG A 169 25.73 15.42 -15.46
CA ARG A 169 25.41 16.40 -16.49
C ARG A 169 25.98 15.97 -17.82
#